data_bd679d436126e495ee42c7d58ae2a626
#
_entry.id   bd679d436126e495ee42c7d58ae2a626
#
_cell.length_a   1.000
_cell.length_b   1.000
_cell.length_c   1.000
_cell.angle_alpha   90.00
_cell.angle_beta   90.00
_cell.angle_gamma   90.00
#
_symmetry.space_group_name_H-M   'P 1'
#
loop_
_entity.id
_entity.type
_entity.pdbx_description
1 polymer ?
#
loop_
_entity_poly.entity_id
_entity_poly.type
_entity_poly.pdbx_seq_one_letter_code
_entity_poly.pdbx_strand_id
1 'polypeptide(L)'
;MAETSCARAVCWIVLVALALTGELGLTVLLLASLVLGVIEVVYETAAQTALPHLVPDDALVRANGHLRTAEITAQEFLGRPAGGLLLAVSSSLALTLNAVASLVSAVLLFTLRHSTPVSRPPEAEAESRWHAATRGARVIVQHPLLSRLAVSTVCFNLVYAAILATQVLFAQQVLGLGAAQFGLLMTATAVGGVLGGTLSGRIAALLPAGWMPMLSLAVVGAGHAAIAAVPHVAVVACALAVSSAAVLTYSVSVVSLRQKVTDRRLLGRVNAAMGTVTWGVAAIGMVAGGAGVDLLARWMDRTDALRAVYALSTAVVVVLLVTVGRRVTVLAARVDG
;
A
#
# COMPACT_ATOMS: atom_id res chain seq x y z
N MET A 1 -9.42 16.33 10.37
CA MET A 1 -7.94 16.11 10.38
C MET A 1 -7.31 16.36 11.76
N ALA A 2 -7.39 17.57 12.35
CA ALA A 2 -6.80 17.81 13.68
C ALA A 2 -7.40 16.91 14.78
N GLU A 3 -8.71 16.73 14.78
CA GLU A 3 -9.42 15.85 15.72
C GLU A 3 -9.01 14.37 15.56
N THR A 4 -8.81 13.92 14.34
CA THR A 4 -8.35 12.54 14.07
C THR A 4 -6.88 12.34 14.51
N SER A 5 -6.02 13.35 14.34
CA SER A 5 -4.65 13.30 14.86
C SER A 5 -4.60 13.30 16.39
N CYS A 6 -5.50 14.04 17.07
CA CYS A 6 -5.65 13.96 18.52
C CYS A 6 -6.14 12.58 18.97
N ALA A 7 -7.16 12.01 18.33
CA ALA A 7 -7.64 10.67 18.66
C ALA A 7 -6.55 9.61 18.47
N ARG A 8 -5.73 9.73 17.41
CA ARG A 8 -4.57 8.87 17.18
C ARG A 8 -3.52 9.02 18.27
N ALA A 9 -3.21 10.25 18.68
CA ALA A 9 -2.28 10.51 19.77
C ALA A 9 -2.75 9.89 21.10
N VAL A 10 -4.02 10.04 21.44
CA VAL A 10 -4.62 9.43 22.64
C VAL A 10 -4.49 7.91 22.59
N CYS A 11 -4.82 7.28 21.44
CA CYS A 11 -4.68 5.84 21.29
C CYS A 11 -3.24 5.36 21.51
N TRP A 12 -2.24 6.05 20.94
CA TRP A 12 -0.83 5.73 21.13
C TRP A 12 -0.38 5.93 22.58
N ILE A 13 -0.85 6.99 23.27
CA ILE A 13 -0.52 7.24 24.69
C ILE A 13 -1.07 6.12 25.56
N VAL A 14 -2.29 5.66 25.32
CA VAL A 14 -2.89 4.51 26.03
C VAL A 14 -2.05 3.25 25.82
N LEU A 15 -1.62 2.98 24.59
CA LEU A 15 -0.74 1.84 24.30
C LEU A 15 0.61 1.93 25.01
N VAL A 16 1.20 3.13 25.09
CA VAL A 16 2.43 3.36 25.86
C VAL A 16 2.21 3.06 27.34
N ALA A 17 1.12 3.56 27.93
CA ALA A 17 0.79 3.31 29.33
C ALA A 17 0.63 1.80 29.62
N LEU A 18 -0.10 1.09 28.77
CA LEU A 18 -0.27 -0.36 28.89
C LEU A 18 1.02 -1.15 28.67
N ALA A 19 1.93 -0.65 27.81
CA ALA A 19 3.25 -1.25 27.62
C ALA A 19 4.13 -1.11 28.87
N LEU A 20 4.06 0.04 29.54
CA LEU A 20 4.83 0.32 30.75
C LEU A 20 4.31 -0.45 31.97
N THR A 21 3.00 -0.74 32.04
CA THR A 21 2.40 -1.57 33.11
C THR A 21 2.51 -3.06 32.85
N GLY A 22 2.97 -3.49 31.66
CA GLY A 22 3.08 -4.89 31.29
C GLY A 22 1.73 -5.54 30.88
N GLU A 23 0.67 -4.75 30.75
CA GLU A 23 -0.68 -5.21 30.37
C GLU A 23 -0.94 -5.23 28.86
N LEU A 24 0.11 -5.06 28.03
CA LEU A 24 0.04 -5.03 26.58
C LEU A 24 -0.19 -6.45 26.01
N GLY A 25 -1.42 -6.93 26.03
CA GLY A 25 -1.80 -8.24 25.48
C GLY A 25 -2.18 -8.17 24.00
N LEU A 26 -2.24 -9.34 23.35
CA LEU A 26 -2.62 -9.48 21.93
C LEU A 26 -4.01 -8.86 21.64
N THR A 27 -4.98 -9.08 22.52
CA THR A 27 -6.34 -8.55 22.37
C THR A 27 -6.33 -7.00 22.34
N VAL A 28 -5.55 -6.38 23.23
CA VAL A 28 -5.40 -4.92 23.29
C VAL A 28 -4.78 -4.39 21.99
N LEU A 29 -3.74 -5.05 21.49
CA LEU A 29 -3.10 -4.70 20.23
C LEU A 29 -4.04 -4.82 19.04
N LEU A 30 -4.86 -5.88 18.98
CA LEU A 30 -5.84 -6.05 17.90
C LEU A 30 -6.92 -4.98 17.93
N LEU A 31 -7.47 -4.67 19.12
CA LEU A 31 -8.48 -3.62 19.28
C LEU A 31 -7.90 -2.24 18.93
N ALA A 32 -6.71 -1.93 19.44
CA ALA A 32 -6.02 -0.68 19.12
C ALA A 32 -5.71 -0.54 17.62
N SER A 33 -5.27 -1.62 16.97
CA SER A 33 -5.03 -1.62 15.51
C SER A 33 -6.31 -1.37 14.71
N LEU A 34 -7.44 -1.92 15.15
CA LEU A 34 -8.74 -1.64 14.53
C LEU A 34 -9.14 -0.17 14.68
N VAL A 35 -9.02 0.37 15.89
CA VAL A 35 -9.34 1.79 16.18
C VAL A 35 -8.41 2.72 15.37
N LEU A 36 -7.10 2.47 15.39
CA LEU A 36 -6.12 3.24 14.62
C LEU A 36 -6.40 3.17 13.13
N GLY A 37 -6.76 1.99 12.59
CA GLY A 37 -7.13 1.81 11.20
C GLY A 37 -8.35 2.64 10.80
N VAL A 38 -9.39 2.69 11.63
CA VAL A 38 -10.58 3.54 11.40
C VAL A 38 -10.19 5.02 11.39
N ILE A 39 -9.38 5.44 12.38
CA ILE A 39 -8.90 6.84 12.47
C ILE A 39 -8.10 7.20 11.21
N GLU A 40 -7.25 6.30 10.71
CA GLU A 40 -6.42 6.52 9.51
C GLU A 40 -7.28 6.71 8.26
N VAL A 41 -8.29 5.86 8.05
CA VAL A 41 -9.23 5.99 6.91
C VAL A 41 -9.94 7.35 6.95
N VAL A 42 -10.37 7.81 8.14
CA VAL A 42 -11.02 9.12 8.30
C VAL A 42 -10.02 10.24 8.01
N TYR A 43 -8.79 10.12 8.50
CA TYR A 43 -7.72 11.10 8.25
C TYR A 43 -7.38 11.21 6.75
N GLU A 44 -7.11 10.10 6.08
CA GLU A 44 -6.82 10.07 4.64
C GLU A 44 -7.95 10.66 3.79
N THR A 45 -9.20 10.31 4.12
CA THR A 45 -10.37 10.86 3.43
C THR A 45 -10.45 12.38 3.59
N ALA A 46 -10.22 12.88 4.81
CA ALA A 46 -10.21 14.30 5.09
C ALA A 46 -9.04 15.03 4.42
N ALA A 47 -7.85 14.40 4.33
CA ALA A 47 -6.69 14.95 3.65
C ALA A 47 -6.91 15.09 2.14
N GLN A 48 -7.46 14.05 1.50
CA GLN A 48 -7.77 14.06 0.08
C GLN A 48 -8.84 15.09 -0.30
N THR A 49 -9.80 15.36 0.59
CA THR A 49 -10.82 16.38 0.36
C THR A 49 -10.34 17.80 0.65
N ALA A 50 -9.34 17.97 1.53
CA ALA A 50 -8.82 19.29 1.87
C ALA A 50 -7.87 19.85 0.81
N LEU A 51 -7.09 19.00 0.14
CA LEU A 51 -6.04 19.42 -0.80
C LEU A 51 -6.57 20.31 -1.95
N PRO A 52 -7.69 20.00 -2.63
CA PRO A 52 -8.24 20.85 -3.68
C PRO A 52 -8.68 22.25 -3.21
N HIS A 53 -8.88 22.44 -1.90
CA HIS A 53 -9.24 23.75 -1.33
C HIS A 53 -8.02 24.57 -0.88
N LEU A 54 -6.83 23.93 -0.86
CA LEU A 54 -5.60 24.56 -0.39
C LEU A 54 -4.68 25.01 -1.52
N VAL A 55 -4.86 24.46 -2.74
CA VAL A 55 -4.00 24.73 -3.89
C VAL A 55 -4.82 25.04 -5.14
N PRO A 56 -4.35 25.90 -6.05
CA PRO A 56 -5.00 26.14 -7.33
C PRO A 56 -5.08 24.87 -8.20
N ASP A 57 -6.07 24.82 -9.10
CA ASP A 57 -6.34 23.63 -9.93
C ASP A 57 -5.15 23.21 -10.79
N ASP A 58 -4.37 24.14 -11.29
CA ASP A 58 -3.15 23.91 -12.07
C ASP A 58 -2.00 23.29 -11.24
N ALA A 59 -1.99 23.54 -9.93
CA ALA A 59 -1.00 23.00 -8.99
C ALA A 59 -1.43 21.66 -8.34
N LEU A 60 -2.69 21.24 -8.47
CA LEU A 60 -3.24 20.03 -7.81
C LEU A 60 -2.45 18.76 -8.13
N VAL A 61 -2.06 18.56 -9.41
CA VAL A 61 -1.32 17.36 -9.81
C VAL A 61 0.05 17.33 -9.14
N ARG A 62 0.73 18.49 -9.08
CA ARG A 62 2.03 18.62 -8.42
C ARG A 62 1.92 18.44 -6.92
N ALA A 63 0.91 19.04 -6.29
CA ALA A 63 0.67 18.95 -4.85
C ALA A 63 0.35 17.50 -4.43
N ASN A 64 -0.51 16.80 -5.16
CA ASN A 64 -0.76 15.36 -4.96
C ASN A 64 0.50 14.52 -5.12
N GLY A 65 1.32 14.83 -6.13
CA GLY A 65 2.61 14.17 -6.36
C GLY A 65 3.57 14.34 -5.18
N HIS A 66 3.72 15.58 -4.67
CA HIS A 66 4.56 15.85 -3.50
C HIS A 66 4.03 15.19 -2.24
N LEU A 67 2.71 15.25 -1.99
CA LEU A 67 2.09 14.59 -0.85
C LEU A 67 2.34 13.08 -0.89
N ARG A 68 2.09 12.45 -2.02
CA ARG A 68 2.29 11.00 -2.18
C ARG A 68 3.75 10.59 -2.08
N THR A 69 4.67 11.39 -2.61
CA THR A 69 6.11 11.16 -2.46
C THR A 69 6.54 11.28 -1.00
N ALA A 70 6.04 12.30 -0.28
CA ALA A 70 6.32 12.45 1.14
C ALA A 70 5.78 11.29 1.98
N GLU A 71 4.54 10.84 1.71
CA GLU A 71 3.94 9.67 2.37
C GLU A 71 4.76 8.41 2.16
N ILE A 72 5.10 8.09 0.91
CA ILE A 72 5.89 6.90 0.57
C ILE A 72 7.28 7.00 1.22
N THR A 73 7.93 8.16 1.14
CA THR A 73 9.25 8.37 1.75
C THR A 73 9.18 8.18 3.26
N ALA A 74 8.19 8.77 3.92
CA ALA A 74 8.03 8.64 5.36
C ALA A 74 7.71 7.20 5.77
N GLN A 75 6.83 6.51 5.07
CA GLN A 75 6.42 5.15 5.43
C GLN A 75 7.48 4.09 5.10
N GLU A 76 8.01 4.12 3.88
CA GLU A 76 8.90 3.06 3.39
C GLU A 76 10.36 3.27 3.83
N PHE A 77 10.83 4.53 3.87
CA PHE A 77 12.24 4.85 4.18
C PHE A 77 12.49 5.14 5.63
N LEU A 78 11.58 5.82 6.31
CA LEU A 78 11.75 6.19 7.71
C LEU A 78 10.99 5.24 8.62
N GLY A 79 9.72 4.98 8.33
CA GLY A 79 8.82 4.27 9.21
C GLY A 79 9.21 2.80 9.42
N ARG A 80 9.37 2.04 8.34
CA ARG A 80 9.68 0.60 8.46
C ARG A 80 11.07 0.31 9.01
N PRO A 81 12.16 0.93 8.50
CA PRO A 81 13.50 0.69 9.05
C PRO A 81 13.64 1.21 10.46
N ALA A 82 13.17 2.44 10.73
CA ALA A 82 13.21 3.00 12.07
C ALA A 82 12.35 2.20 13.05
N GLY A 83 11.16 1.77 12.63
CA GLY A 83 10.28 0.90 13.42
C GLY A 83 10.96 -0.42 13.81
N GLY A 84 11.63 -1.08 12.87
CA GLY A 84 12.39 -2.30 13.14
C GLY A 84 13.54 -2.10 14.13
N LEU A 85 14.31 -1.02 13.96
CA LEU A 85 15.41 -0.67 14.88
C LEU A 85 14.89 -0.29 16.27
N LEU A 86 13.83 0.52 16.34
CA LEU A 86 13.23 0.94 17.61
C LEU A 86 12.64 -0.25 18.38
N LEU A 87 11.96 -1.16 17.69
CA LEU A 87 11.45 -2.39 18.30
C LEU A 87 12.57 -3.30 18.81
N ALA A 88 13.72 -3.33 18.13
CA ALA A 88 14.89 -4.08 18.60
C ALA A 88 15.48 -3.50 19.90
N VAL A 89 15.33 -2.19 20.12
CA VAL A 89 15.78 -1.51 21.34
C VAL A 89 14.73 -1.58 22.43
N SER A 90 13.50 -1.18 22.14
CA SER A 90 12.38 -1.19 23.10
C SER A 90 11.04 -0.98 22.38
N SER A 91 10.05 -1.83 22.67
CA SER A 91 8.69 -1.67 22.19
C SER A 91 8.03 -0.38 22.68
N SER A 92 8.27 0.01 23.94
CA SER A 92 7.73 1.24 24.51
C SER A 92 8.32 2.49 23.84
N LEU A 93 9.57 2.47 23.40
CA LEU A 93 10.18 3.57 22.65
C LEU A 93 9.52 3.75 21.29
N ALA A 94 9.27 2.65 20.56
CA ALA A 94 8.58 2.68 19.27
C ALA A 94 7.16 3.26 19.40
N LEU A 95 6.41 2.86 20.42
CA LEU A 95 5.06 3.38 20.70
C LEU A 95 5.10 4.87 21.09
N THR A 96 6.06 5.27 21.92
CA THR A 96 6.23 6.67 22.36
C THR A 96 6.52 7.59 21.17
N LEU A 97 7.37 7.17 20.24
CA LEU A 97 7.66 7.96 19.05
C LEU A 97 6.40 8.19 18.18
N ASN A 98 5.57 7.18 18.05
CA ASN A 98 4.28 7.32 17.32
C ASN A 98 3.32 8.27 18.05
N ALA A 99 3.28 8.25 19.39
CA ALA A 99 2.48 9.19 20.18
C ALA A 99 2.98 10.64 19.97
N VAL A 100 4.29 10.87 20.07
CA VAL A 100 4.90 12.19 19.84
C VAL A 100 4.64 12.68 18.42
N ALA A 101 4.86 11.85 17.40
CA ALA A 101 4.61 12.22 16.01
C ALA A 101 3.12 12.58 15.76
N SER A 102 2.20 11.86 16.40
CA SER A 102 0.77 12.15 16.31
C SER A 102 0.40 13.47 17.01
N LEU A 103 1.00 13.79 18.15
CA LEU A 103 0.83 15.07 18.83
C LEU A 103 1.38 16.23 17.99
N VAL A 104 2.58 16.10 17.44
CA VAL A 104 3.16 17.11 16.55
C VAL A 104 2.25 17.34 15.34
N SER A 105 1.74 16.27 14.71
CA SER A 105 0.77 16.38 13.62
C SER A 105 -0.49 17.12 14.04
N ALA A 106 -1.04 16.82 15.22
CA ALA A 106 -2.22 17.51 15.73
C ALA A 106 -1.96 19.02 15.93
N VAL A 107 -0.86 19.38 16.56
CA VAL A 107 -0.46 20.79 16.78
C VAL A 107 -0.31 21.53 15.45
N LEU A 108 0.41 20.96 14.49
CA LEU A 108 0.58 21.57 13.16
C LEU A 108 -0.76 21.77 12.43
N LEU A 109 -1.66 20.81 12.51
CA LEU A 109 -2.99 20.93 11.89
C LEU A 109 -3.89 21.94 12.59
N PHE A 110 -3.76 22.11 13.91
CA PHE A 110 -4.47 23.17 14.64
C PHE A 110 -3.96 24.56 14.24
N THR A 111 -2.65 24.74 14.06
CA THR A 111 -2.10 26.04 13.60
C THR A 111 -2.61 26.40 12.19
N LEU A 112 -2.66 25.41 11.29
CA LEU A 112 -3.19 25.62 9.93
C LEU A 112 -4.68 25.96 9.89
N ARG A 113 -5.48 25.42 10.81
CA ARG A 113 -6.94 25.68 10.89
C ARG A 113 -7.25 27.15 11.14
N HIS A 114 -6.38 27.88 11.83
CA HIS A 114 -6.58 29.32 12.12
C HIS A 114 -6.18 30.22 10.95
N SER A 115 -5.47 29.72 9.95
CA SER A 115 -4.91 30.52 8.86
C SER A 115 -5.74 30.50 7.57
N THR A 116 -6.71 29.60 7.44
CA THR A 116 -7.53 29.46 6.22
C THR A 116 -9.02 29.45 6.54
N PRO A 117 -9.81 30.43 6.07
CA PRO A 117 -11.27 30.34 6.09
C PRO A 117 -11.69 29.23 5.11
N VAL A 118 -12.08 28.09 5.64
CA VAL A 118 -12.68 27.00 4.84
C VAL A 118 -14.06 27.45 4.40
N SER A 119 -14.19 27.96 3.18
CA SER A 119 -15.49 28.10 2.54
C SER A 119 -16.09 26.70 2.42
N ARG A 120 -17.18 26.46 3.16
CA ARG A 120 -17.96 25.23 2.96
C ARG A 120 -18.38 25.19 1.49
N PRO A 121 -18.13 24.07 0.76
CA PRO A 121 -18.74 23.90 -0.56
C PRO A 121 -20.25 24.04 -0.41
N PRO A 122 -20.96 24.60 -1.43
CA PRO A 122 -22.41 24.50 -1.48
C PRO A 122 -22.77 23.03 -1.27
N GLU A 123 -23.85 22.76 -0.56
CA GLU A 123 -24.45 21.44 -0.37
C GLU A 123 -24.74 20.81 -1.74
N ALA A 124 -23.70 20.33 -2.43
CA ALA A 124 -23.88 19.32 -3.44
C ALA A 124 -24.47 18.13 -2.67
N GLU A 125 -25.72 17.80 -3.00
CA GLU A 125 -26.48 16.69 -2.46
C GLU A 125 -25.55 15.58 -2.00
N ALA A 126 -25.58 15.25 -0.72
CA ALA A 126 -24.73 14.24 -0.11
C ALA A 126 -25.08 12.89 -0.72
N GLU A 127 -24.60 12.68 -1.95
CA GLU A 127 -24.70 11.37 -2.61
C GLU A 127 -24.03 10.37 -1.68
N SER A 128 -24.82 9.47 -1.13
CA SER A 128 -24.34 8.45 -0.22
C SER A 128 -23.03 7.84 -0.79
N ARG A 129 -22.00 7.75 0.03
CA ARG A 129 -20.69 7.17 -0.37
C ARG A 129 -20.86 5.82 -1.07
N TRP A 130 -21.88 5.04 -0.68
CA TRP A 130 -22.27 3.79 -1.33
C TRP A 130 -22.75 4.00 -2.77
N HIS A 131 -23.58 5.01 -3.03
CA HIS A 131 -24.05 5.30 -4.40
C HIS A 131 -22.89 5.80 -5.29
N ALA A 132 -22.00 6.61 -4.76
CA ALA A 132 -20.80 7.03 -5.49
C ALA A 132 -19.86 5.85 -5.81
N ALA A 133 -19.63 4.95 -4.85
CA ALA A 133 -18.82 3.75 -5.04
C ALA A 133 -19.45 2.76 -6.03
N THR A 134 -20.76 2.53 -5.94
CA THR A 134 -21.49 1.63 -6.89
C THR A 134 -21.52 2.18 -8.30
N ARG A 135 -21.66 3.49 -8.49
CA ARG A 135 -21.52 4.13 -9.81
C ARG A 135 -20.11 3.98 -10.37
N GLY A 136 -19.08 4.22 -9.53
CA GLY A 136 -17.68 3.99 -9.90
C GLY A 136 -17.41 2.54 -10.30
N ALA A 137 -17.90 1.58 -9.52
CA ALA A 137 -17.79 0.15 -9.83
C ALA A 137 -18.45 -0.21 -11.17
N ARG A 138 -19.64 0.36 -11.46
CA ARG A 138 -20.32 0.14 -12.75
C ARG A 138 -19.48 0.65 -13.93
N VAL A 139 -18.87 1.83 -13.81
CA VAL A 139 -17.96 2.38 -14.84
C VAL A 139 -16.78 1.45 -15.06
N ILE A 140 -16.17 0.94 -13.97
CA ILE A 140 -15.04 0.01 -14.05
C ILE A 140 -15.44 -1.27 -14.79
N VAL A 141 -16.56 -1.87 -14.44
CA VAL A 141 -17.02 -3.13 -15.05
C VAL A 141 -17.39 -2.95 -16.54
N GLN A 142 -17.98 -1.82 -16.89
CA GLN A 142 -18.41 -1.54 -18.28
C GLN A 142 -17.25 -1.16 -19.20
N HIS A 143 -16.15 -0.62 -18.67
CA HIS A 143 -15.02 -0.21 -19.51
C HIS A 143 -14.00 -1.36 -19.66
N PRO A 144 -13.72 -1.85 -20.88
CA PRO A 144 -12.89 -3.04 -21.10
C PRO A 144 -11.49 -2.95 -20.51
N LEU A 145 -10.81 -1.80 -20.59
CA LEU A 145 -9.47 -1.62 -20.02
C LEU A 145 -9.53 -1.49 -18.49
N LEU A 146 -10.47 -0.69 -17.95
CA LEU A 146 -10.58 -0.49 -16.50
C LEU A 146 -10.89 -1.79 -15.76
N SER A 147 -11.78 -2.63 -16.30
CA SER A 147 -12.10 -3.92 -15.69
C SER A 147 -10.88 -4.86 -15.62
N ARG A 148 -10.03 -4.85 -16.63
CA ARG A 148 -8.81 -5.65 -16.66
C ARG A 148 -7.74 -5.13 -15.69
N LEU A 149 -7.57 -3.81 -15.63
CA LEU A 149 -6.69 -3.18 -14.66
C LEU A 149 -7.19 -3.43 -13.24
N ALA A 150 -8.51 -3.39 -13.00
CA ALA A 150 -9.11 -3.71 -11.71
C ALA A 150 -8.83 -5.16 -11.30
N VAL A 151 -9.09 -6.13 -12.19
CA VAL A 151 -8.82 -7.56 -11.92
C VAL A 151 -7.34 -7.77 -11.61
N SER A 152 -6.42 -7.21 -12.41
CA SER A 152 -4.99 -7.36 -12.15
C SER A 152 -4.58 -6.75 -10.81
N THR A 153 -5.11 -5.57 -10.47
CA THR A 153 -4.84 -4.89 -9.20
C THR A 153 -5.38 -5.69 -8.01
N VAL A 154 -6.60 -6.18 -8.09
CA VAL A 154 -7.26 -6.97 -7.03
C VAL A 154 -6.49 -8.26 -6.76
N CYS A 155 -6.23 -9.05 -7.80
CA CYS A 155 -5.50 -10.32 -7.65
C CYS A 155 -4.07 -10.11 -7.15
N PHE A 156 -3.38 -9.10 -7.67
CA PHE A 156 -2.04 -8.75 -7.22
C PHE A 156 -2.03 -8.31 -5.75
N ASN A 157 -2.93 -7.40 -5.34
CA ASN A 157 -2.99 -6.94 -3.94
C ASN A 157 -3.32 -8.06 -2.96
N LEU A 158 -4.16 -9.02 -3.35
CA LEU A 158 -4.49 -10.18 -2.52
C LEU A 158 -3.22 -10.97 -2.14
N VAL A 159 -2.44 -11.37 -3.13
CA VAL A 159 -1.22 -12.16 -2.89
C VAL A 159 -0.09 -11.32 -2.31
N TYR A 160 0.02 -10.05 -2.67
CA TYR A 160 1.00 -9.14 -2.09
C TYR A 160 0.74 -8.90 -0.59
N ALA A 161 -0.52 -8.72 -0.19
CA ALA A 161 -0.90 -8.59 1.21
C ALA A 161 -0.64 -9.88 2.02
N ALA A 162 -0.84 -11.06 1.41
CA ALA A 162 -0.47 -12.34 2.02
C ALA A 162 1.04 -12.43 2.29
N ILE A 163 1.87 -11.97 1.35
CA ILE A 163 3.33 -11.88 1.53
C ILE A 163 3.66 -10.92 2.68
N LEU A 164 3.08 -9.71 2.70
CA LEU A 164 3.34 -8.73 3.76
C LEU A 164 3.04 -9.29 5.16
N ALA A 165 1.94 -10.03 5.31
CA ALA A 165 1.55 -10.65 6.57
C ALA A 165 2.54 -11.72 7.06
N THR A 166 3.20 -12.41 6.14
CA THR A 166 4.10 -13.54 6.44
C THR A 166 5.58 -13.20 6.33
N GLN A 167 5.92 -11.99 5.87
CA GLN A 167 7.30 -11.58 5.56
C GLN A 167 8.24 -11.60 6.77
N VAL A 168 7.75 -11.21 7.94
CA VAL A 168 8.54 -11.26 9.19
C VAL A 168 8.84 -12.72 9.57
N LEU A 169 7.82 -13.58 9.50
CA LEU A 169 8.00 -15.02 9.80
C LEU A 169 8.96 -15.68 8.80
N PHE A 170 8.86 -15.33 7.51
CA PHE A 170 9.80 -15.79 6.49
C PHE A 170 11.24 -15.37 6.82
N ALA A 171 11.46 -14.12 7.18
CA ALA A 171 12.78 -13.63 7.54
C ALA A 171 13.36 -14.34 8.77
N GLN A 172 12.54 -14.59 9.79
CA GLN A 172 12.97 -15.26 11.03
C GLN A 172 13.16 -16.77 10.86
N GLN A 173 12.20 -17.46 10.25
CA GLN A 173 12.16 -18.92 10.24
C GLN A 173 12.84 -19.55 9.03
N VAL A 174 12.86 -18.87 7.88
CA VAL A 174 13.49 -19.35 6.65
C VAL A 174 14.92 -18.83 6.49
N LEU A 175 15.12 -17.52 6.79
CA LEU A 175 16.44 -16.90 6.65
C LEU A 175 17.24 -16.85 7.95
N GLY A 176 16.63 -17.14 9.12
CA GLY A 176 17.30 -17.09 10.42
C GLY A 176 17.66 -15.68 10.88
N LEU A 177 16.97 -14.64 10.37
CA LEU A 177 17.31 -13.26 10.65
C LEU A 177 16.70 -12.76 11.97
N GLY A 178 17.48 -12.04 12.74
CA GLY A 178 16.98 -11.26 13.87
C GLY A 178 16.31 -9.95 13.46
N ALA A 179 15.71 -9.24 14.42
CA ALA A 179 14.96 -8.00 14.16
C ALA A 179 15.78 -6.92 13.45
N ALA A 180 17.04 -6.70 13.87
CA ALA A 180 17.92 -5.70 13.23
C ALA A 180 18.26 -6.07 11.77
N GLN A 181 18.54 -7.36 11.50
CA GLN A 181 18.83 -7.85 10.16
C GLN A 181 17.59 -7.79 9.26
N PHE A 182 16.40 -8.03 9.81
CA PHE A 182 15.14 -7.80 9.10
C PHE A 182 14.95 -6.32 8.73
N GLY A 183 15.28 -5.39 9.66
CA GLY A 183 15.27 -3.96 9.36
C GLY A 183 16.18 -3.59 8.19
N LEU A 184 17.40 -4.17 8.14
CA LEU A 184 18.32 -3.98 7.00
C LEU A 184 17.78 -4.56 5.70
N LEU A 185 17.12 -5.72 5.76
CA LEU A 185 16.46 -6.31 4.59
C LEU A 185 15.34 -5.40 4.06
N MET A 186 14.56 -4.77 4.95
CA MET A 186 13.54 -3.80 4.57
C MET A 186 14.13 -2.51 3.99
N THR A 187 15.33 -2.11 4.42
CA THR A 187 16.04 -0.98 3.80
C THR A 187 16.36 -1.25 2.33
N ALA A 188 16.77 -2.46 1.96
CA ALA A 188 16.97 -2.83 0.56
C ALA A 188 15.66 -2.69 -0.25
N THR A 189 14.54 -3.12 0.30
CA THR A 189 13.20 -2.95 -0.29
C THR A 189 12.87 -1.46 -0.50
N ALA A 190 13.15 -0.63 0.50
CA ALA A 190 12.91 0.81 0.44
C ALA A 190 13.75 1.49 -0.65
N VAL A 191 15.05 1.18 -0.72
CA VAL A 191 15.96 1.69 -1.78
C VAL A 191 15.44 1.29 -3.16
N GLY A 192 15.02 0.03 -3.34
CA GLY A 192 14.39 -0.42 -4.58
C GLY A 192 13.17 0.39 -4.95
N GLY A 193 12.29 0.66 -3.99
CA GLY A 193 11.09 1.47 -4.18
C GLY A 193 11.40 2.88 -4.69
N VAL A 194 12.38 3.58 -4.10
CA VAL A 194 12.79 4.91 -4.58
C VAL A 194 13.35 4.88 -5.99
N LEU A 195 14.23 3.92 -6.26
CA LEU A 195 14.78 3.76 -7.61
C LEU A 195 13.67 3.50 -8.63
N GLY A 196 12.71 2.64 -8.29
CA GLY A 196 11.54 2.39 -9.14
C GLY A 196 10.68 3.64 -9.35
N GLY A 197 10.38 4.37 -8.29
CA GLY A 197 9.60 5.60 -8.37
C GLY A 197 10.28 6.68 -9.23
N THR A 198 11.58 6.89 -9.05
CA THR A 198 12.35 7.89 -9.81
C THR A 198 12.60 7.49 -11.27
N LEU A 199 12.78 6.20 -11.54
CA LEU A 199 13.04 5.69 -12.88
C LEU A 199 11.75 5.40 -13.68
N SER A 200 10.61 5.24 -13.01
CA SER A 200 9.32 4.87 -13.63
C SER A 200 8.96 5.77 -14.81
N GLY A 201 9.14 7.09 -14.67
CA GLY A 201 8.84 8.05 -15.73
C GLY A 201 9.76 7.88 -16.95
N ARG A 202 11.05 7.60 -16.74
CA ARG A 202 12.01 7.37 -17.83
C ARG A 202 11.72 6.07 -18.57
N ILE A 203 11.42 5.00 -17.82
CA ILE A 203 11.10 3.69 -18.39
C ILE A 203 9.75 3.78 -19.14
N ALA A 204 8.77 4.50 -18.59
CA ALA A 204 7.48 4.73 -19.23
C ALA A 204 7.60 5.44 -20.58
N ALA A 205 8.58 6.33 -20.74
CA ALA A 205 8.82 7.00 -22.00
C ALA A 205 9.40 6.10 -23.11
N LEU A 206 9.95 4.94 -22.73
CA LEU A 206 10.58 3.98 -23.64
C LEU A 206 9.62 2.85 -24.08
N LEU A 207 8.48 2.69 -23.39
CA LEU A 207 7.58 1.56 -23.61
C LEU A 207 6.16 2.05 -23.91
N PRO A 208 5.41 1.36 -24.79
CA PRO A 208 3.98 1.62 -24.96
C PRO A 208 3.23 1.49 -23.63
N ALA A 209 2.24 2.35 -23.39
CA ALA A 209 1.61 2.51 -22.07
C ALA A 209 1.07 1.20 -21.45
N GLY A 210 0.56 0.27 -22.25
CA GLY A 210 0.04 -1.01 -21.78
C GLY A 210 1.10 -2.04 -21.39
N TRP A 211 2.36 -1.87 -21.84
CA TRP A 211 3.45 -2.80 -21.51
C TRP A 211 4.01 -2.60 -20.11
N MET A 212 4.02 -1.36 -19.66
CA MET A 212 4.62 -0.98 -18.37
C MET A 212 4.05 -1.76 -17.18
N PRO A 213 2.72 -1.80 -16.95
CA PRO A 213 2.16 -2.56 -15.83
C PRO A 213 2.40 -4.07 -15.96
N MET A 214 2.42 -4.62 -17.17
CA MET A 214 2.62 -6.05 -17.40
C MET A 214 4.07 -6.46 -17.18
N LEU A 215 5.02 -5.66 -17.65
CA LEU A 215 6.45 -5.87 -17.38
C LEU A 215 6.74 -5.78 -15.89
N SER A 216 6.16 -4.79 -15.20
CA SER A 216 6.30 -4.65 -13.76
C SER A 216 5.79 -5.89 -13.00
N LEU A 217 4.62 -6.41 -13.37
CA LEU A 217 4.11 -7.67 -12.80
C LEU A 217 5.04 -8.85 -13.10
N ALA A 218 5.58 -8.96 -14.32
CA ALA A 218 6.51 -10.01 -14.66
C ALA A 218 7.79 -9.97 -13.81
N VAL A 219 8.33 -8.77 -13.57
CA VAL A 219 9.51 -8.56 -12.71
C VAL A 219 9.19 -8.95 -11.26
N VAL A 220 8.02 -8.56 -10.74
CA VAL A 220 7.58 -8.97 -9.39
C VAL A 220 7.44 -10.49 -9.30
N GLY A 221 6.80 -11.11 -10.28
CA GLY A 221 6.64 -12.57 -10.31
C GLY A 221 7.99 -13.31 -10.35
N ALA A 222 8.93 -12.83 -11.15
CA ALA A 222 10.29 -13.38 -11.20
C ALA A 222 11.04 -13.21 -9.86
N GLY A 223 10.90 -12.04 -9.20
CA GLY A 223 11.45 -11.80 -7.87
C GLY A 223 10.87 -12.74 -6.83
N HIS A 224 9.56 -12.94 -6.81
CA HIS A 224 8.90 -13.87 -5.90
C HIS A 224 9.29 -15.33 -6.19
N ALA A 225 9.43 -15.71 -7.45
CA ALA A 225 9.93 -17.03 -7.83
C ALA A 225 11.36 -17.26 -7.31
N ALA A 226 12.24 -16.26 -7.43
CA ALA A 226 13.61 -16.35 -6.92
C ALA A 226 13.63 -16.51 -5.39
N ILE A 227 12.78 -15.78 -4.65
CA ILE A 227 12.65 -15.91 -3.19
C ILE A 227 12.15 -17.30 -2.80
N ALA A 228 11.15 -17.82 -3.51
CA ALA A 228 10.63 -19.17 -3.25
C ALA A 228 11.66 -20.27 -3.52
N ALA A 229 12.45 -20.12 -4.61
CA ALA A 229 13.41 -21.13 -5.03
C ALA A 229 14.71 -21.11 -4.22
N VAL A 230 15.25 -19.91 -3.95
CA VAL A 230 16.58 -19.72 -3.34
C VAL A 230 16.47 -18.83 -2.10
N PRO A 231 16.17 -19.40 -0.92
CA PRO A 231 16.02 -18.64 0.31
C PRO A 231 17.39 -18.25 0.91
N HIS A 232 18.15 -17.45 0.18
CA HIS A 232 19.42 -16.89 0.60
C HIS A 232 19.29 -15.37 0.78
N VAL A 233 19.83 -14.82 1.88
CA VAL A 233 19.63 -13.41 2.28
C VAL A 233 19.93 -12.43 1.15
N ALA A 234 21.05 -12.60 0.43
CA ALA A 234 21.43 -11.70 -0.67
C ALA A 234 20.44 -11.78 -1.85
N VAL A 235 19.99 -13.00 -2.21
CA VAL A 235 19.00 -13.21 -3.28
C VAL A 235 17.66 -12.56 -2.88
N VAL A 236 17.23 -12.78 -1.65
CA VAL A 236 15.99 -12.21 -1.12
C VAL A 236 16.06 -10.68 -1.06
N ALA A 237 17.18 -10.10 -0.60
CA ALA A 237 17.37 -8.66 -0.58
C ALA A 237 17.30 -8.03 -1.98
N CYS A 238 18.03 -8.61 -2.96
CA CYS A 238 17.98 -8.16 -4.35
C CYS A 238 16.59 -8.32 -4.96
N ALA A 239 15.95 -9.47 -4.75
CA ALA A 239 14.62 -9.74 -5.29
C ALA A 239 13.56 -8.81 -4.69
N LEU A 240 13.59 -8.52 -3.38
CA LEU A 240 12.71 -7.57 -2.73
C LEU A 240 12.93 -6.14 -3.23
N ALA A 241 14.19 -5.72 -3.40
CA ALA A 241 14.51 -4.39 -3.92
C ALA A 241 13.97 -4.22 -5.35
N VAL A 242 14.23 -5.18 -6.24
CA VAL A 242 13.76 -5.17 -7.64
C VAL A 242 12.23 -5.25 -7.69
N SER A 243 11.63 -6.13 -6.88
CA SER A 243 10.16 -6.24 -6.80
C SER A 243 9.52 -4.96 -6.30
N SER A 244 10.09 -4.30 -5.29
CA SER A 244 9.58 -3.02 -4.77
C SER A 244 9.63 -1.92 -5.83
N ALA A 245 10.72 -1.83 -6.61
CA ALA A 245 10.81 -0.93 -7.75
C ALA A 245 9.69 -1.20 -8.77
N ALA A 246 9.47 -2.48 -9.09
CA ALA A 246 8.44 -2.89 -10.02
C ALA A 246 7.02 -2.65 -9.51
N VAL A 247 6.75 -2.85 -8.22
CA VAL A 247 5.44 -2.55 -7.58
C VAL A 247 5.08 -1.08 -7.69
N LEU A 248 6.03 -0.17 -7.42
CA LEU A 248 5.78 1.26 -7.57
C LEU A 248 5.56 1.65 -9.03
N THR A 249 6.36 1.11 -9.93
CA THR A 249 6.19 1.32 -11.37
C THR A 249 4.83 0.80 -11.87
N TYR A 250 4.40 -0.37 -11.41
CA TYR A 250 3.06 -0.92 -11.65
C TYR A 250 1.96 0.03 -11.18
N SER A 251 2.06 0.47 -9.92
CA SER A 251 1.06 1.37 -9.32
C SER A 251 0.91 2.68 -10.11
N VAL A 252 2.03 3.34 -10.42
CA VAL A 252 2.05 4.58 -11.22
C VAL A 252 1.43 4.36 -12.60
N SER A 253 1.79 3.26 -13.28
CA SER A 253 1.30 2.94 -14.61
C SER A 253 -0.20 2.67 -14.64
N VAL A 254 -0.72 1.88 -13.68
CA VAL A 254 -2.15 1.58 -13.56
C VAL A 254 -2.95 2.84 -13.25
N VAL A 255 -2.47 3.69 -12.35
CA VAL A 255 -3.12 4.97 -12.02
C VAL A 255 -3.15 5.89 -13.23
N SER A 256 -2.03 6.03 -13.96
CA SER A 256 -1.93 6.87 -15.15
C SER A 256 -2.87 6.39 -16.27
N LEU A 257 -2.90 5.08 -16.55
CA LEU A 257 -3.82 4.52 -17.54
C LEU A 257 -5.28 4.74 -17.15
N ARG A 258 -5.62 4.54 -15.88
CA ARG A 258 -6.96 4.79 -15.37
C ARG A 258 -7.37 6.25 -15.53
N GLN A 259 -6.47 7.20 -15.23
CA GLN A 259 -6.72 8.63 -15.40
C GLN A 259 -6.91 9.03 -16.86
N LYS A 260 -6.15 8.44 -17.79
CA LYS A 260 -6.28 8.71 -19.24
C LYS A 260 -7.64 8.28 -19.82
N VAL A 261 -8.19 7.16 -19.34
CA VAL A 261 -9.41 6.58 -19.94
C VAL A 261 -10.69 6.89 -19.17
N THR A 262 -10.60 7.58 -18.05
CA THR A 262 -11.74 7.93 -17.19
C THR A 262 -12.08 9.40 -17.37
N ASP A 263 -13.37 9.70 -17.64
CA ASP A 263 -13.86 11.09 -17.63
C ASP A 263 -13.51 11.75 -16.28
N ARG A 264 -13.01 13.00 -16.33
CA ARG A 264 -12.64 13.79 -15.12
C ARG A 264 -13.76 13.86 -14.09
N ARG A 265 -15.03 13.92 -14.53
CA ARG A 265 -16.23 13.95 -13.66
C ARG A 265 -16.45 12.64 -12.90
N LEU A 266 -15.97 11.52 -13.43
CA LEU A 266 -16.13 10.17 -12.87
C LEU A 266 -14.90 9.68 -12.13
N LEU A 267 -13.75 10.36 -12.29
CA LEU A 267 -12.46 9.93 -11.76
C LEU A 267 -12.48 9.73 -10.24
N GLY A 268 -13.13 10.65 -9.50
CA GLY A 268 -13.29 10.53 -8.05
C GLY A 268 -14.07 9.27 -7.65
N ARG A 269 -15.17 8.95 -8.37
CA ARG A 269 -16.00 7.77 -8.11
C ARG A 269 -15.27 6.47 -8.45
N VAL A 270 -14.55 6.45 -9.56
CA VAL A 270 -13.72 5.30 -9.96
C VAL A 270 -12.59 5.08 -8.97
N ASN A 271 -11.91 6.14 -8.50
CA ASN A 271 -10.86 6.04 -7.50
C ASN A 271 -11.40 5.55 -6.15
N ALA A 272 -12.56 6.04 -5.70
CA ALA A 272 -13.20 5.57 -4.46
C ALA A 272 -13.56 4.08 -4.54
N ALA A 273 -14.15 3.65 -5.66
CA ALA A 273 -14.48 2.23 -5.87
C ALA A 273 -13.22 1.34 -5.88
N MET A 274 -12.18 1.75 -6.61
CA MET A 274 -10.90 1.01 -6.66
C MET A 274 -10.23 0.97 -5.27
N GLY A 275 -10.20 2.09 -4.54
CA GLY A 275 -9.65 2.14 -3.19
C GLY A 275 -10.37 1.19 -2.24
N THR A 276 -11.70 1.22 -2.21
CA THR A 276 -12.50 0.32 -1.35
C THR A 276 -12.20 -1.15 -1.63
N VAL A 277 -12.16 -1.54 -2.91
CA VAL A 277 -11.88 -2.92 -3.29
C VAL A 277 -10.43 -3.30 -2.97
N THR A 278 -9.46 -2.43 -3.24
CA THR A 278 -8.03 -2.68 -2.99
C THR A 278 -7.75 -2.89 -1.50
N TRP A 279 -8.26 -2.01 -0.63
CA TRP A 279 -8.08 -2.13 0.81
C TRP A 279 -8.84 -3.33 1.40
N GLY A 280 -10.07 -3.58 0.94
CA GLY A 280 -10.84 -4.76 1.36
C GLY A 280 -10.15 -6.08 1.01
N VAL A 281 -9.64 -6.19 -0.21
CA VAL A 281 -8.92 -7.37 -0.68
C VAL A 281 -7.57 -7.52 0.02
N ALA A 282 -6.88 -6.43 0.35
CA ALA A 282 -5.65 -6.49 1.12
C ALA A 282 -5.88 -7.08 2.52
N ALA A 283 -6.96 -6.67 3.21
CA ALA A 283 -7.32 -7.26 4.51
C ALA A 283 -7.58 -8.78 4.40
N ILE A 284 -8.31 -9.21 3.38
CA ILE A 284 -8.54 -10.64 3.09
C ILE A 284 -7.21 -11.35 2.81
N GLY A 285 -6.34 -10.74 2.01
CA GLY A 285 -5.02 -11.27 1.69
C GLY A 285 -4.13 -11.49 2.91
N MET A 286 -4.12 -10.52 3.84
CA MET A 286 -3.36 -10.66 5.10
C MET A 286 -3.85 -11.85 5.94
N VAL A 287 -5.16 -11.98 6.11
CA VAL A 287 -5.75 -13.10 6.85
C VAL A 287 -5.48 -14.44 6.13
N ALA A 288 -5.69 -14.47 4.81
CA ALA A 288 -5.46 -15.66 4.01
C ALA A 288 -3.98 -16.09 4.00
N GLY A 289 -3.04 -15.13 4.03
CA GLY A 289 -1.61 -15.40 4.12
C GLY A 289 -1.23 -16.09 5.41
N GLY A 290 -1.64 -15.55 6.56
CA GLY A 290 -1.37 -16.15 7.86
C GLY A 290 -2.05 -17.52 8.02
N ALA A 291 -3.37 -17.59 7.81
CA ALA A 291 -4.15 -18.83 7.92
C ALA A 291 -3.68 -19.88 6.89
N GLY A 292 -3.30 -19.46 5.68
CA GLY A 292 -2.78 -20.33 4.65
C GLY A 292 -1.48 -21.01 5.04
N VAL A 293 -0.54 -20.27 5.64
CA VAL A 293 0.71 -20.85 6.18
C VAL A 293 0.42 -21.84 7.28
N ASP A 294 -0.47 -21.51 8.23
CA ASP A 294 -0.80 -22.42 9.33
C ASP A 294 -1.54 -23.70 8.83
N LEU A 295 -2.34 -23.57 7.78
CA LEU A 295 -3.00 -24.72 7.14
C LEU A 295 -1.99 -25.62 6.41
N LEU A 296 -1.10 -25.03 5.60
CA LEU A 296 -0.07 -25.75 4.86
C LEU A 296 0.94 -26.43 5.80
N ALA A 297 1.27 -25.77 6.92
CA ALA A 297 2.18 -26.32 7.92
C ALA A 297 1.66 -27.61 8.62
N ARG A 298 0.41 -28.01 8.36
CA ARG A 298 -0.12 -29.33 8.79
C ARG A 298 0.35 -30.48 7.91
N TRP A 299 0.79 -30.18 6.68
CA TRP A 299 1.11 -31.15 5.65
C TRP A 299 2.57 -31.07 5.18
N MET A 300 3.26 -29.96 5.46
CA MET A 300 4.66 -29.72 5.08
C MET A 300 5.38 -28.92 6.17
N ASP A 301 6.71 -28.82 6.08
CA ASP A 301 7.46 -28.00 7.02
C ASP A 301 7.04 -26.52 6.94
N ARG A 302 7.06 -25.84 8.09
CA ARG A 302 6.62 -24.44 8.18
C ARG A 302 7.45 -23.51 7.29
N THR A 303 8.73 -23.81 7.11
CA THR A 303 9.61 -23.08 6.17
C THR A 303 9.16 -23.22 4.72
N ASP A 304 8.73 -24.40 4.31
CA ASP A 304 8.18 -24.63 2.97
C ASP A 304 6.80 -24.01 2.80
N ALA A 305 5.96 -24.03 3.84
CA ALA A 305 4.69 -23.32 3.83
C ALA A 305 4.86 -21.81 3.64
N LEU A 306 5.87 -21.19 4.27
CA LEU A 306 6.22 -19.78 4.07
C LEU A 306 6.72 -19.50 2.66
N ARG A 307 7.52 -20.40 2.08
CA ARG A 307 7.99 -20.29 0.68
C ARG A 307 6.85 -20.46 -0.32
N ALA A 308 5.85 -21.28 0.00
CA ALA A 308 4.69 -21.52 -0.85
C ALA A 308 3.85 -20.25 -1.06
N VAL A 309 3.83 -19.28 -0.13
CA VAL A 309 3.17 -17.98 -0.32
C VAL A 309 3.78 -17.20 -1.48
N TYR A 310 5.12 -17.19 -1.60
CA TYR A 310 5.81 -16.56 -2.72
C TYR A 310 5.59 -17.32 -4.04
N ALA A 311 5.61 -18.66 -3.99
CA ALA A 311 5.31 -19.49 -5.15
C ALA A 311 3.87 -19.27 -5.64
N LEU A 312 2.89 -19.17 -4.74
CA LEU A 312 1.50 -18.85 -5.07
C LEU A 312 1.40 -17.46 -5.73
N SER A 313 2.09 -16.47 -5.18
CA SER A 313 2.14 -15.13 -5.79
C SER A 313 2.70 -15.18 -7.21
N THR A 314 3.77 -15.94 -7.44
CA THR A 314 4.32 -16.16 -8.78
C THR A 314 3.28 -16.80 -9.72
N ALA A 315 2.58 -17.84 -9.27
CA ALA A 315 1.55 -18.51 -10.07
C ALA A 315 0.40 -17.54 -10.44
N VAL A 316 -0.08 -16.76 -9.47
CA VAL A 316 -1.12 -15.74 -9.73
C VAL A 316 -0.64 -14.70 -10.75
N VAL A 317 0.60 -14.21 -10.63
CA VAL A 317 1.17 -13.26 -11.58
C VAL A 317 1.27 -13.87 -12.98
N VAL A 318 1.72 -15.11 -13.11
CA VAL A 318 1.77 -15.82 -14.41
C VAL A 318 0.37 -15.94 -15.01
N VAL A 319 -0.62 -16.35 -14.23
CA VAL A 319 -2.02 -16.42 -14.68
C VAL A 319 -2.51 -15.04 -15.16
N LEU A 320 -2.22 -13.97 -14.43
CA LEU A 320 -2.58 -12.60 -14.83
C LEU A 320 -1.92 -12.18 -16.14
N LEU A 321 -0.64 -12.47 -16.32
CA LEU A 321 0.08 -12.15 -17.55
C LEU A 321 -0.51 -12.88 -18.76
N VAL A 322 -0.86 -14.15 -18.61
CA VAL A 322 -1.44 -14.97 -19.69
C VAL A 322 -2.88 -14.52 -20.00
N THR A 323 -3.72 -14.31 -18.98
CA THR A 323 -5.17 -14.06 -19.18
C THR A 323 -5.50 -12.60 -19.45
N VAL A 324 -4.79 -11.68 -18.79
CA VAL A 324 -5.08 -10.24 -18.81
C VAL A 324 -4.04 -9.46 -19.62
N GLY A 325 -2.77 -9.88 -19.59
CA GLY A 325 -1.65 -9.13 -20.13
C GLY A 325 -1.82 -8.72 -21.58
N ARG A 326 -2.03 -9.67 -22.49
CA ARG A 326 -2.22 -9.38 -23.92
C ARG A 326 -3.38 -8.42 -24.21
N ARG A 327 -4.45 -8.51 -23.42
CA ARG A 327 -5.63 -7.66 -23.61
C ARG A 327 -5.38 -6.24 -23.10
N VAL A 328 -4.63 -6.09 -22.00
CA VAL A 328 -4.25 -4.77 -21.47
C VAL A 328 -3.33 -4.05 -22.45
N THR A 329 -2.32 -4.74 -23.00
CA THR A 329 -1.38 -4.13 -23.96
C THR A 329 -2.10 -3.67 -25.23
N VAL A 330 -3.00 -4.50 -25.80
CA VAL A 330 -3.78 -4.14 -27.00
C VAL A 330 -4.76 -3.00 -26.74
N LEU A 331 -5.48 -3.04 -25.59
CA LEU A 331 -6.48 -2.00 -25.29
C LEU A 331 -5.82 -0.66 -24.93
N ALA A 332 -4.68 -0.68 -24.27
CA ALA A 332 -3.94 0.54 -23.93
C ALA A 332 -3.31 1.18 -25.16
N ALA A 333 -2.81 0.40 -26.12
CA ALA A 333 -2.29 0.92 -27.38
C ALA A 333 -3.32 1.72 -28.19
N ARG A 334 -4.61 1.41 -28.04
CA ARG A 334 -5.72 2.18 -28.68
C ARG A 334 -6.01 3.51 -28.01
N VAL A 335 -5.46 3.75 -26.85
CA VAL A 335 -5.65 5.01 -26.09
C VAL A 335 -4.54 6.01 -26.42
N ASP A 336 -3.37 5.52 -26.85
CA ASP A 336 -2.23 6.35 -27.21
C ASP A 336 -2.22 6.75 -28.72
N GLY A 337 -3.02 6.10 -29.59
CA GLY A 337 -3.22 6.43 -30.99
C GLY A 337 -4.55 7.11 -31.25
#